data_1372b8308ef13488ffef2b808dfcb356
#
_entry.id   1372b8308ef13488ffef2b808dfcb356
#
_cell.length_a   1.000
_cell.length_b   1.000
_cell.length_c   1.000
_cell.angle_alpha   90.00
_cell.angle_beta   90.00
_cell.angle_gamma   90.00
#
_symmetry.space_group_name_H-M   'P 1'
#
loop_
_entity.id
_entity.type
_entity.pdbx_description
1 polymer ?
#
loop_
_entity_poly.entity_id
_entity_poly.type
_entity_poly.pdbx_seq_one_letter_code
_entity_poly.pdbx_strand_id
1 'polypeptide(L)'
;MPLNKLMIVAHPDDETLFGGGELIKNKGEYKVVALDYGNHLIRHKEFLCAMEKLGVTKWEHWDGELHKSSLAYNESVLIPRIQRVLDERDWEKVVTHNQGGEYGHYRHIGTHNVMARICPEKLWVFSTCKDKKPLSNEVKELKGKVLRECYSSQEQVLRWFNWECETIEKFM
;
A
#
# COMPACT_ATOMS: atom_id res chain seq x y z
N MET A 1 3.37 18.94 -8.15
CA MET A 1 2.34 18.21 -8.93
C MET A 1 1.09 18.05 -8.08
N PRO A 2 -0.11 17.90 -8.66
CA PRO A 2 -1.32 17.78 -7.87
C PRO A 2 -1.37 16.44 -7.15
N LEU A 3 -1.81 16.43 -5.90
CA LEU A 3 -2.13 15.23 -5.14
C LEU A 3 -3.44 14.66 -5.70
N ASN A 4 -3.39 13.68 -6.59
CA ASN A 4 -4.53 13.11 -7.30
C ASN A 4 -4.56 11.58 -7.34
N LYS A 5 -3.62 10.92 -6.66
CA LYS A 5 -3.52 9.47 -6.60
C LYS A 5 -3.64 8.97 -5.16
N LEU A 6 -4.21 7.79 -4.99
CA LEU A 6 -4.44 7.15 -3.70
C LEU A 6 -3.83 5.75 -3.70
N MET A 7 -3.18 5.37 -2.62
CA MET A 7 -2.74 4.01 -2.39
C MET A 7 -3.29 3.53 -1.04
N ILE A 8 -4.01 2.41 -1.04
CA ILE A 8 -4.57 1.79 0.17
C ILE A 8 -3.96 0.41 0.32
N VAL A 9 -3.26 0.18 1.41
CA VAL A 9 -2.57 -1.08 1.72
C VAL A 9 -3.01 -1.64 3.07
N ALA A 10 -2.83 -2.94 3.24
CA ALA A 10 -3.19 -3.61 4.49
C ALA A 10 -2.23 -3.23 5.63
N HIS A 11 -0.93 -3.35 5.40
CA HIS A 11 0.06 -3.18 6.46
C HIS A 11 1.07 -2.09 6.13
N PRO A 12 1.69 -1.48 7.15
CA PRO A 12 2.92 -0.70 6.97
C PRO A 12 4.02 -1.60 6.42
N ASP A 13 4.67 -1.22 5.37
CA ASP A 13 5.66 -1.87 4.49
C ASP A 13 5.11 -2.25 3.10
N ASP A 14 3.85 -2.66 2.98
CA ASP A 14 3.24 -3.05 1.70
C ASP A 14 3.34 -1.93 0.64
N GLU A 15 3.13 -0.66 1.04
CA GLU A 15 3.21 0.48 0.13
C GLU A 15 4.62 0.65 -0.45
N THR A 16 5.64 0.35 0.34
CA THR A 16 7.03 0.41 -0.11
C THR A 16 7.41 -0.88 -0.85
N LEU A 17 7.05 -2.04 -0.31
CA LEU A 17 7.41 -3.34 -0.85
C LEU A 17 6.82 -3.57 -2.25
N PHE A 18 5.54 -3.26 -2.44
CA PHE A 18 4.82 -3.52 -3.69
C PHE A 18 4.65 -2.28 -4.57
N GLY A 19 4.66 -1.08 -4.00
CA GLY A 19 4.39 0.19 -4.69
C GLY A 19 5.47 1.27 -4.52
N GLY A 20 6.62 0.95 -3.91
CA GLY A 20 7.66 1.94 -3.62
C GLY A 20 8.23 2.62 -4.86
N GLY A 21 8.38 1.87 -5.96
CA GLY A 21 8.82 2.42 -7.23
C GLY A 21 7.81 3.40 -7.83
N GLU A 22 6.52 3.11 -7.71
CA GLU A 22 5.43 4.01 -8.10
C GLU A 22 5.45 5.30 -7.27
N LEU A 23 5.57 5.19 -5.94
CA LEU A 23 5.63 6.35 -5.04
C LEU A 23 6.85 7.24 -5.31
N ILE A 24 8.01 6.63 -5.57
CA ILE A 24 9.26 7.36 -5.89
C ILE A 24 9.12 8.13 -7.21
N LYS A 25 8.56 7.50 -8.25
CA LYS A 25 8.39 8.12 -9.57
C LYS A 25 7.35 9.24 -9.57
N ASN A 26 6.35 9.15 -8.71
CA ASN A 26 5.23 10.09 -8.61
C ASN A 26 5.24 10.83 -7.25
N LYS A 27 6.42 11.29 -6.86
CA LYS A 27 6.65 11.94 -5.56
C LYS A 27 5.68 13.11 -5.33
N GLY A 28 4.97 13.08 -4.20
CA GLY A 28 4.01 14.11 -3.80
C GLY A 28 2.63 14.01 -4.47
N GLU A 29 2.40 13.04 -5.36
CA GLU A 29 1.12 12.86 -6.05
C GLU A 29 0.18 11.87 -5.33
N TYR A 30 0.71 11.09 -4.38
CA TYR A 30 -0.03 10.07 -3.65
C TYR A 30 -0.43 10.49 -2.24
N LYS A 31 -1.67 10.14 -1.87
CA LYS A 31 -2.05 9.88 -0.47
C LYS A 31 -1.89 8.38 -0.22
N VAL A 32 -1.31 8.01 0.91
CA VAL A 32 -1.16 6.62 1.33
C VAL A 32 -1.98 6.35 2.57
N VAL A 33 -2.72 5.23 2.58
CA VAL A 33 -3.50 4.76 3.74
C VAL A 33 -3.09 3.33 4.05
N ALA A 34 -2.56 3.09 5.25
CA ALA A 34 -2.32 1.76 5.80
C ALA A 34 -3.42 1.40 6.80
N LEU A 35 -4.03 0.23 6.63
CA LEU A 35 -5.24 -0.14 7.37
C LEU A 35 -4.98 -0.71 8.76
N ASP A 36 -3.83 -1.36 8.97
CA ASP A 36 -3.50 -2.11 10.19
C ASP A 36 -2.30 -1.53 10.93
N TYR A 37 -2.19 -1.81 12.22
CA TYR A 37 -1.06 -1.49 13.08
C TYR A 37 -0.85 0.00 13.44
N GLY A 38 -1.84 0.88 13.25
CA GLY A 38 -1.71 2.30 13.59
C GLY A 38 -1.39 2.57 15.08
N ASN A 39 -1.87 1.73 16.00
CA ASN A 39 -1.58 1.81 17.43
C ASN A 39 -0.33 1.01 17.84
N HIS A 40 0.31 0.29 16.92
CA HIS A 40 1.53 -0.46 17.21
C HIS A 40 2.74 0.47 17.07
N LEU A 41 3.31 0.89 18.20
CA LEU A 41 4.33 1.93 18.27
C LEU A 41 5.50 1.75 17.28
N ILE A 42 6.05 0.54 17.12
CA ILE A 42 7.17 0.26 16.22
C ILE A 42 6.69 0.39 14.77
N ARG A 43 5.62 -0.30 14.39
CA ARG A 43 5.09 -0.28 13.02
C ARG A 43 4.67 1.12 12.57
N HIS A 44 4.09 1.90 13.49
CA HIS A 44 3.74 3.28 13.21
C HIS A 44 4.99 4.15 12.94
N LYS A 45 6.03 4.03 13.75
CA LYS A 45 7.29 4.75 13.52
C LYS A 45 7.96 4.36 12.20
N GLU A 46 7.94 3.08 11.87
CA GLU A 46 8.46 2.56 10.60
C GLU A 46 7.71 3.17 9.41
N PHE A 47 6.37 3.18 9.48
CA PHE A 47 5.53 3.81 8.46
C PHE A 47 5.84 5.31 8.29
N LEU A 48 5.95 6.06 9.39
CA LEU A 48 6.29 7.49 9.33
C LEU A 48 7.65 7.73 8.67
N CYS A 49 8.66 6.92 9.03
CA CYS A 49 9.98 6.98 8.41
C CYS A 49 9.89 6.76 6.89
N ALA A 50 9.11 5.77 6.44
CA ALA A 50 8.94 5.48 5.03
C ALA A 50 8.21 6.62 4.29
N MET A 51 7.13 7.17 4.86
CA MET A 51 6.40 8.29 4.26
C MET A 51 7.31 9.51 4.06
N GLU A 52 8.13 9.85 5.05
CA GLU A 52 9.10 10.92 4.96
C GLU A 52 10.11 10.68 3.82
N LYS A 53 10.76 9.51 3.80
CA LYS A 53 11.79 9.18 2.79
C LYS A 53 11.24 9.08 1.37
N LEU A 54 10.00 8.57 1.21
CA LEU A 54 9.31 8.50 -0.07
C LEU A 54 8.73 9.85 -0.51
N GLY A 55 8.73 10.85 0.38
CA GLY A 55 8.16 12.17 0.11
C GLY A 55 6.63 12.17 0.01
N VAL A 56 5.98 11.25 0.71
CA VAL A 56 4.52 11.20 0.85
C VAL A 56 4.10 12.17 1.94
N THR A 57 3.42 13.24 1.56
CA THR A 57 3.03 14.32 2.48
C THR A 57 1.61 14.16 3.06
N LYS A 58 0.81 13.27 2.49
CA LYS A 58 -0.55 12.95 2.94
C LYS A 58 -0.67 11.47 3.16
N TRP A 59 -0.99 11.09 4.38
CA TRP A 59 -1.15 9.69 4.76
C TRP A 59 -2.13 9.53 5.93
N GLU A 60 -2.66 8.33 6.06
CA GLU A 60 -3.39 7.88 7.24
C GLU A 60 -2.89 6.49 7.63
N HIS A 61 -2.86 6.22 8.92
CA HIS A 61 -2.47 4.93 9.47
C HIS A 61 -3.53 4.50 10.49
N TRP A 62 -4.28 3.47 10.13
CA TRP A 62 -5.45 3.02 10.89
C TRP A 62 -5.14 1.80 11.74
N ASP A 63 -6.09 1.36 12.58
CA ASP A 63 -5.93 0.23 13.48
C ASP A 63 -7.25 -0.45 13.83
N GLY A 64 -7.10 -1.56 14.52
CA GLY A 64 -7.86 -2.47 15.41
C GLY A 64 -9.37 -2.56 15.28
N GLU A 65 -10.09 -1.46 15.25
CA GLU A 65 -11.54 -1.43 15.08
C GLU A 65 -12.02 -1.95 13.71
N LEU A 66 -11.09 -2.04 12.77
CA LEU A 66 -11.35 -2.55 11.42
C LEU A 66 -11.51 -4.06 11.37
N HIS A 67 -11.19 -4.77 12.44
CA HIS A 67 -11.15 -6.22 12.46
C HIS A 67 -12.42 -6.82 13.07
N LYS A 68 -13.07 -7.73 12.36
CA LYS A 68 -14.11 -8.62 12.90
C LYS A 68 -13.49 -9.84 13.58
N SER A 69 -12.34 -10.29 13.05
CA SER A 69 -11.54 -11.40 13.57
C SER A 69 -10.09 -11.25 13.11
N SER A 70 -9.20 -12.14 13.53
CA SER A 70 -7.82 -12.18 13.02
C SER A 70 -7.75 -12.35 11.50
N LEU A 71 -8.77 -12.92 10.86
CA LEU A 71 -8.78 -13.25 9.43
C LEU A 71 -9.65 -12.32 8.58
N ALA A 72 -10.55 -11.52 9.16
CA ALA A 72 -11.52 -10.75 8.41
C ALA A 72 -11.66 -9.32 8.92
N TYR A 73 -11.86 -8.39 7.98
CA TYR A 73 -12.24 -7.01 8.31
C TYR A 73 -13.69 -6.92 8.77
N ASN A 74 -13.95 -5.94 9.62
CA ASN A 74 -15.30 -5.48 9.90
C ASN A 74 -15.73 -4.50 8.80
N GLU A 75 -16.36 -5.02 7.75
CA GLU A 75 -16.71 -4.20 6.58
C GLU A 75 -17.67 -3.06 6.91
N SER A 76 -18.52 -3.22 7.94
CA SER A 76 -19.41 -2.14 8.36
C SER A 76 -18.67 -0.92 8.93
N VAL A 77 -17.43 -1.10 9.37
CA VAL A 77 -16.54 -0.03 9.82
C VAL A 77 -15.57 0.39 8.71
N LEU A 78 -14.98 -0.59 8.01
CA LEU A 78 -13.95 -0.35 7.00
C LEU A 78 -14.50 0.42 5.79
N ILE A 79 -15.65 -0.01 5.24
CA ILE A 79 -16.20 0.59 4.03
C ILE A 79 -16.52 2.07 4.20
N PRO A 80 -17.23 2.53 5.25
CA PRO A 80 -17.47 3.95 5.46
C PRO A 80 -16.17 4.78 5.62
N ARG A 81 -15.14 4.20 6.25
CA ARG A 81 -13.84 4.89 6.39
C ARG A 81 -13.11 5.04 5.06
N ILE A 82 -13.10 3.99 4.23
CA ILE A 82 -12.53 4.07 2.89
C ILE A 82 -13.32 5.03 2.02
N GLN A 83 -14.66 4.98 2.07
CA GLN A 83 -15.54 5.87 1.30
C GLN A 83 -15.24 7.34 1.62
N ARG A 84 -15.06 7.69 2.90
CA ARG A 84 -14.65 9.03 3.31
C ARG A 84 -13.35 9.48 2.61
N VAL A 85 -12.37 8.58 2.48
CA VAL A 85 -11.11 8.90 1.78
C VAL A 85 -11.33 9.04 0.28
N LEU A 86 -12.17 8.18 -0.31
CA LEU A 86 -12.52 8.26 -1.74
C LEU A 86 -13.23 9.57 -2.06
N ASP A 87 -14.08 10.07 -1.16
CA ASP A 87 -14.86 11.29 -1.32
C ASP A 87 -14.04 12.58 -1.13
N GLU A 88 -12.80 12.50 -0.62
CA GLU A 88 -11.95 13.70 -0.41
C GLU A 88 -11.66 14.45 -1.71
N ARG A 89 -11.65 13.76 -2.85
CA ARG A 89 -11.39 14.33 -4.17
C ARG A 89 -11.69 13.35 -5.30
N ASP A 90 -11.66 13.84 -6.52
CA ASP A 90 -11.71 13.00 -7.72
C ASP A 90 -10.33 12.38 -7.97
N TRP A 91 -10.13 11.17 -7.43
CA TRP A 91 -8.89 10.43 -7.60
C TRP A 91 -8.75 9.96 -9.04
N GLU A 92 -7.60 10.23 -9.66
CA GLU A 92 -7.26 9.75 -11.00
C GLU A 92 -6.90 8.26 -11.00
N LYS A 93 -6.22 7.82 -9.94
CA LYS A 93 -5.72 6.45 -9.79
C LYS A 93 -5.80 6.01 -8.33
N VAL A 94 -6.37 4.84 -8.09
CA VAL A 94 -6.43 4.20 -6.77
C VAL A 94 -5.70 2.87 -6.83
N VAL A 95 -4.64 2.70 -6.05
CA VAL A 95 -3.80 1.50 -6.05
C VAL A 95 -4.05 0.69 -4.79
N THR A 96 -4.14 -0.62 -4.92
CA THR A 96 -4.27 -1.55 -3.79
C THR A 96 -3.70 -2.94 -4.11
N HIS A 97 -3.88 -3.87 -3.19
CA HIS A 97 -3.53 -5.28 -3.34
C HIS A 97 -4.28 -5.95 -4.49
N ASN A 98 -3.71 -7.04 -5.02
CA ASN A 98 -4.38 -7.85 -6.04
C ASN A 98 -5.29 -8.92 -5.44
N GLN A 99 -6.07 -9.56 -6.30
CA GLN A 99 -7.03 -10.59 -5.92
C GLN A 99 -6.40 -11.80 -5.20
N GLY A 100 -5.16 -12.14 -5.52
CA GLY A 100 -4.42 -13.23 -4.87
C GLY A 100 -3.72 -12.83 -3.58
N GLY A 101 -3.77 -11.53 -3.21
CA GLY A 101 -3.09 -11.00 -2.02
C GLY A 101 -1.57 -11.15 -2.07
N GLU A 102 -0.98 -10.96 -3.26
CA GLU A 102 0.44 -11.07 -3.62
C GLU A 102 1.03 -12.46 -3.36
N TYR A 103 0.85 -13.00 -2.20
CA TYR A 103 1.33 -14.32 -1.76
C TYR A 103 0.28 -15.11 -0.95
N GLY A 104 -1.00 -14.75 -1.10
CA GLY A 104 -2.12 -15.40 -0.40
C GLY A 104 -2.42 -14.80 0.97
N HIS A 105 -1.93 -13.59 1.26
CA HIS A 105 -2.18 -12.97 2.55
C HIS A 105 -3.66 -12.53 2.68
N TYR A 106 -4.37 -13.06 3.66
CA TYR A 106 -5.83 -12.84 3.81
C TYR A 106 -6.22 -11.37 3.98
N ARG A 107 -5.38 -10.52 4.61
CA ARG A 107 -5.65 -9.08 4.73
C ARG A 107 -5.51 -8.37 3.39
N HIS A 108 -4.54 -8.74 2.56
CA HIS A 108 -4.40 -8.21 1.20
C HIS A 108 -5.60 -8.58 0.35
N ILE A 109 -6.01 -9.87 0.39
CA ILE A 109 -7.23 -10.34 -0.29
C ILE A 109 -8.47 -9.57 0.19
N GLY A 110 -8.62 -9.39 1.51
CA GLY A 110 -9.72 -8.64 2.10
C GLY A 110 -9.75 -7.18 1.66
N THR A 111 -8.60 -6.52 1.64
CA THR A 111 -8.46 -5.13 1.13
C THR A 111 -8.84 -5.05 -0.34
N HIS A 112 -8.30 -5.97 -1.17
CA HIS A 112 -8.67 -6.06 -2.58
C HIS A 112 -10.19 -6.20 -2.77
N ASN A 113 -10.81 -7.16 -2.09
CA ASN A 113 -12.24 -7.47 -2.26
C ASN A 113 -13.14 -6.26 -1.93
N VAL A 114 -12.80 -5.52 -0.88
CA VAL A 114 -13.51 -4.28 -0.55
C VAL A 114 -13.31 -3.24 -1.64
N MET A 115 -12.07 -2.98 -2.06
CA MET A 115 -11.75 -1.96 -3.05
C MET A 115 -12.33 -2.27 -4.43
N ALA A 116 -12.28 -3.53 -4.88
CA ALA A 116 -12.86 -3.97 -6.15
C ALA A 116 -14.38 -3.78 -6.21
N ARG A 117 -15.05 -3.81 -5.04
CA ARG A 117 -16.50 -3.62 -4.96
C ARG A 117 -16.90 -2.14 -4.92
N ILE A 118 -16.11 -1.28 -4.26
CA ILE A 118 -16.51 0.12 -4.03
C ILE A 118 -15.85 1.12 -4.99
N CYS A 119 -14.74 0.77 -5.66
CA CYS A 119 -14.01 1.66 -6.55
C CYS A 119 -13.41 0.95 -7.78
N PRO A 120 -14.18 0.08 -8.51
CA PRO A 120 -13.62 -0.74 -9.58
C PRO A 120 -13.06 0.07 -10.76
N GLU A 121 -13.72 1.18 -11.11
CA GLU A 121 -13.40 1.96 -12.33
C GLU A 121 -12.02 2.64 -12.28
N LYS A 122 -11.57 3.03 -11.08
CA LYS A 122 -10.30 3.74 -10.86
C LYS A 122 -9.23 2.84 -10.25
N LEU A 123 -9.53 1.55 -10.07
CA LEU A 123 -8.69 0.62 -9.34
C LEU A 123 -7.52 0.12 -10.18
N TRP A 124 -6.37 0.11 -9.56
CA TRP A 124 -5.14 -0.51 -10.02
C TRP A 124 -4.61 -1.44 -8.92
N VAL A 125 -3.98 -2.53 -9.31
CA VAL A 125 -3.52 -3.55 -8.36
C VAL A 125 -2.04 -3.85 -8.54
N PHE A 126 -1.39 -4.24 -7.46
CA PHE A 126 -0.01 -4.73 -7.51
C PHE A 126 0.02 -6.05 -8.31
N SER A 127 0.89 -6.13 -9.29
CA SER A 127 1.03 -7.36 -10.07
C SER A 127 1.80 -8.44 -9.32
N THR A 128 1.32 -9.68 -9.40
CA THR A 128 2.04 -10.88 -8.95
C THR A 128 2.69 -11.64 -10.08
N CYS A 129 2.53 -11.17 -11.33
CA CYS A 129 3.02 -11.88 -12.50
C CYS A 129 4.54 -12.06 -12.49
N LYS A 130 4.98 -13.18 -13.10
CA LYS A 130 6.39 -13.45 -13.39
C LYS A 130 7.02 -12.37 -14.27
N ASP A 131 6.19 -11.57 -14.94
CA ASP A 131 6.56 -10.50 -15.88
C ASP A 131 6.71 -9.13 -15.21
N LYS A 132 6.94 -9.07 -13.88
CA LYS A 132 7.26 -7.81 -13.21
C LYS A 132 8.46 -7.15 -13.88
N LYS A 133 8.32 -5.86 -14.20
CA LYS A 133 9.39 -5.10 -14.81
C LYS A 133 10.43 -4.70 -13.76
N PRO A 134 11.73 -4.87 -14.04
CA PRO A 134 12.77 -4.40 -13.14
C PRO A 134 12.70 -2.87 -13.02
N LEU A 135 12.91 -2.39 -11.81
CA LEU A 135 13.04 -0.96 -11.53
C LEU A 135 14.40 -0.45 -12.06
N SER A 136 14.49 0.83 -12.39
CA SER A 136 15.78 1.45 -12.67
C SER A 136 16.72 1.37 -11.44
N ASN A 137 18.02 1.41 -11.65
CA ASN A 137 18.99 1.30 -10.55
C ASN A 137 18.79 2.37 -9.49
N GLU A 138 18.52 3.60 -9.88
CA GLU A 138 18.25 4.73 -8.98
C GLU A 138 17.02 4.46 -8.10
N VAL A 139 15.91 3.98 -8.70
CA VAL A 139 14.68 3.66 -7.96
C VAL A 139 14.88 2.46 -7.05
N LYS A 140 15.62 1.43 -7.49
CA LYS A 140 15.97 0.27 -6.65
C LYS A 140 16.76 0.69 -5.43
N GLU A 141 17.80 1.52 -5.62
CA GLU A 141 18.66 1.98 -4.54
C GLU A 141 17.85 2.73 -3.48
N LEU A 142 17.02 3.69 -3.90
CA LEU A 142 16.19 4.47 -2.99
C LEU A 142 15.15 3.59 -2.29
N LYS A 143 14.42 2.76 -3.03
CA LYS A 143 13.45 1.82 -2.46
C LYS A 143 14.09 0.87 -1.46
N GLY A 144 15.23 0.27 -1.82
CA GLY A 144 15.99 -0.62 -0.95
C GLY A 144 16.50 0.07 0.31
N LYS A 145 16.90 1.34 0.21
CA LYS A 145 17.27 2.16 1.36
C LYS A 145 16.10 2.37 2.31
N VAL A 146 14.92 2.74 1.79
CA VAL A 146 13.69 2.91 2.60
C VAL A 146 13.34 1.61 3.31
N LEU A 147 13.32 0.48 2.61
CA LEU A 147 13.01 -0.82 3.20
C LEU A 147 13.96 -1.18 4.36
N ARG A 148 15.26 -1.04 4.17
CA ARG A 148 16.26 -1.40 5.19
C ARG A 148 16.30 -0.45 6.39
N GLU A 149 16.16 0.85 6.14
CA GLU A 149 16.30 1.86 7.20
C GLU A 149 15.01 2.10 7.97
N CYS A 150 13.84 1.94 7.34
CA CYS A 150 12.57 2.23 7.98
C CYS A 150 11.88 0.96 8.53
N TYR A 151 11.98 -0.17 7.84
CA TYR A 151 11.25 -1.39 8.18
C TYR A 151 12.11 -2.49 8.82
N SER A 152 12.93 -2.10 9.80
CA SER A 152 13.85 -3.03 10.48
C SER A 152 13.15 -4.18 11.19
N SER A 153 11.93 -3.99 11.70
CA SER A 153 11.15 -5.08 12.32
C SER A 153 10.67 -6.12 11.30
N GLN A 154 10.73 -5.81 10.00
CA GLN A 154 10.27 -6.66 8.90
C GLN A 154 11.39 -7.29 8.09
N GLU A 155 12.62 -7.28 8.57
CA GLU A 155 13.79 -7.78 7.82
C GLU A 155 13.60 -9.21 7.28
N GLN A 156 12.96 -10.09 8.04
CA GLN A 156 12.67 -11.45 7.58
C GLN A 156 11.72 -11.47 6.39
N VAL A 157 10.65 -10.67 6.43
CA VAL A 157 9.68 -10.56 5.34
C VAL A 157 10.34 -10.01 4.08
N LEU A 158 11.16 -8.98 4.23
CA LEU A 158 11.84 -8.31 3.12
C LEU A 158 12.81 -9.24 2.37
N ARG A 159 13.36 -10.26 3.02
CA ARG A 159 14.25 -11.26 2.38
C ARG A 159 13.51 -12.22 1.44
N TRP A 160 12.18 -12.38 1.58
CA TRP A 160 11.39 -13.34 0.81
C TRP A 160 10.87 -12.76 -0.50
N PHE A 161 10.86 -11.44 -0.66
CA PHE A 161 10.27 -10.76 -1.81
C PHE A 161 11.31 -10.16 -2.74
N ASN A 162 11.11 -10.37 -4.04
CA ASN A 162 11.83 -9.62 -5.04
C ASN A 162 11.25 -8.21 -5.18
N TRP A 163 11.67 -7.31 -4.30
CA TRP A 163 11.25 -5.91 -4.28
C TRP A 163 11.92 -5.05 -5.37
N GLU A 164 12.88 -5.61 -6.13
CA GLU A 164 13.58 -4.93 -7.22
C GLU A 164 12.76 -4.85 -8.51
N CYS A 165 11.67 -5.60 -8.57
CA CYS A 165 10.72 -5.63 -9.69
C CYS A 165 9.35 -5.20 -9.21
N GLU A 166 8.68 -4.34 -9.98
CA GLU A 166 7.37 -3.79 -9.65
C GLU A 166 6.54 -3.59 -10.91
N THR A 167 5.28 -3.94 -10.86
CA THR A 167 4.29 -3.61 -11.87
C THR A 167 2.97 -3.35 -11.18
N ILE A 168 2.27 -2.30 -11.61
CA ILE A 168 0.92 -1.96 -11.17
C ILE A 168 0.03 -2.00 -12.40
N GLU A 169 -1.03 -2.79 -12.34
CA GLU A 169 -1.92 -3.08 -13.47
C GLU A 169 -3.32 -2.54 -13.20
N LYS A 170 -4.00 -2.05 -14.25
CA LYS A 170 -5.38 -1.64 -14.12
C LYS A 170 -6.25 -2.86 -13.82
N PHE A 171 -7.09 -2.77 -12.79
CA PHE A 171 -8.09 -3.79 -12.50
C PHE A 171 -9.16 -3.78 -13.60
N MET A 172 -9.48 -4.95 -14.15
CA MET A 172 -10.43 -5.13 -15.24
C MET A 172 -11.65 -5.92 -14.78
#